data_4188214573ef117a519ecd13c4a33b0a
#
_entry.id   4188214573ef117a519ecd13c4a33b0a
#
_cell.length_a   1.000
_cell.length_b   1.000
_cell.length_c   1.000
_cell.angle_alpha   90.00
_cell.angle_beta   90.00
_cell.angle_gamma   90.00
#
_symmetry.space_group_name_H-M   'P 1'
#
loop_
_entity.id
_entity.type
_entity.pdbx_description
1 polymer ?
#
loop_
_entity_poly.entity_id
_entity_poly.type
_entity_poly.pdbx_seq_one_letter_code
_entity_poly.pdbx_strand_id
1 'polypeptide(L)'
;MKNLFLKLFLLDALAELFSPLLFPNCPEIRYVTKPLLLILLMGHIAQENPKPALFVTAIFALLGDVFLLIPGDNPLYFQLGLGSFLIMQLSYIRLFIRQTEDKVWIPFHARQPLAGVIIYVFLFLAFLNPYLADGMKIPVTLYAFALGAMLYFAIRLKNQMIVWGAFLFVVSDSVLAFGKFYYSFPGISTVVMLTYILAQLLLMSALCKLELKK
;
A
#
# COMPACT_ATOMS: atom_id res chain seq x y z
N MET A 1 -16.65 16.88 -15.61
CA MET A 1 -16.24 16.81 -14.19
C MET A 1 -15.57 15.48 -13.81
N LYS A 2 -15.92 14.33 -14.43
CA LYS A 2 -15.35 12.99 -14.12
C LYS A 2 -13.82 12.92 -14.04
N ASN A 3 -13.08 13.78 -14.72
CA ASN A 3 -11.62 13.75 -14.74
C ASN A 3 -10.96 14.78 -13.80
N LEU A 4 -11.73 15.60 -13.05
CA LEU A 4 -11.14 16.66 -12.24
C LEU A 4 -10.35 16.08 -11.05
N PHE A 5 -10.94 15.17 -10.28
CA PHE A 5 -10.27 14.55 -9.14
C PHE A 5 -9.01 13.77 -9.57
N LEU A 6 -9.07 13.06 -10.71
CA LEU A 6 -7.88 12.37 -11.22
C LEU A 6 -6.78 13.35 -11.63
N LYS A 7 -7.13 14.47 -12.26
CA LYS A 7 -6.14 15.52 -12.62
C LYS A 7 -5.52 16.14 -11.37
N LEU A 8 -6.33 16.47 -10.37
CA LEU A 8 -5.85 16.99 -9.09
C LEU A 8 -4.96 15.97 -8.37
N PHE A 9 -5.35 14.69 -8.35
CA PHE A 9 -4.53 13.61 -7.82
C PHE A 9 -3.16 13.54 -8.50
N LEU A 10 -3.12 13.62 -9.83
CA LEU A 10 -1.85 13.58 -10.57
C LEU A 10 -0.98 14.82 -10.30
N LEU A 11 -1.58 15.98 -10.17
CA LEU A 11 -0.86 17.21 -9.79
C LEU A 11 -0.29 17.12 -8.38
N ASP A 12 -1.08 16.64 -7.42
CA ASP A 12 -0.66 16.45 -6.03
C ASP A 12 0.40 15.34 -5.93
N ALA A 13 0.29 14.28 -6.74
CA ALA A 13 1.31 13.23 -6.85
C ALA A 13 2.66 13.80 -7.32
N LEU A 14 2.66 14.66 -8.31
CA LEU A 14 3.88 15.36 -8.74
C LEU A 14 4.41 16.26 -7.63
N ALA A 15 3.55 17.02 -6.95
CA ALA A 15 3.95 17.87 -5.82
C ALA A 15 4.59 17.04 -4.69
N GLU A 16 4.00 15.91 -4.29
CA GLU A 16 4.56 15.01 -3.27
C GLU A 16 5.91 14.42 -3.68
N LEU A 17 6.05 13.97 -4.95
CA LEU A 17 7.28 13.36 -5.44
C LEU A 17 8.44 14.36 -5.57
N PHE A 18 8.14 15.59 -5.99
CA PHE A 18 9.16 16.61 -6.21
C PHE A 18 9.43 17.51 -4.99
N SER A 19 8.51 17.54 -4.00
CA SER A 19 8.68 18.38 -2.80
C SER A 19 10.00 18.14 -2.05
N PRO A 20 10.48 16.88 -1.86
CA PRO A 20 11.76 16.67 -1.18
C PRO A 20 12.97 17.16 -1.96
N LEU A 21 12.84 17.24 -3.30
CA LEU A 21 13.92 17.72 -4.19
C LEU A 21 13.93 19.23 -4.33
N LEU A 22 12.74 19.83 -4.46
CA LEU A 22 12.59 21.28 -4.68
C LEU A 22 12.61 22.08 -3.38
N PHE A 23 12.11 21.50 -2.30
CA PHE A 23 11.94 22.14 -0.99
C PHE A 23 12.50 21.27 0.15
N PRO A 24 13.80 20.92 0.15
CA PRO A 24 14.39 20.02 1.15
C PRO A 24 14.29 20.56 2.58
N ASN A 25 14.15 21.89 2.74
CA ASN A 25 14.03 22.56 4.04
C ASN A 25 12.58 22.77 4.51
N CYS A 26 11.59 22.29 3.76
CA CYS A 26 10.16 22.44 4.07
C CYS A 26 9.45 21.07 4.09
N PRO A 27 9.81 20.15 5.02
CA PRO A 27 9.19 18.83 5.11
C PRO A 27 7.69 18.91 5.42
N GLU A 28 7.21 20.05 5.93
CA GLU A 28 5.81 20.30 6.29
C GLU A 28 4.86 20.22 5.08
N ILE A 29 5.34 20.45 3.87
CA ILE A 29 4.53 20.31 2.63
C ILE A 29 3.90 18.92 2.57
N ARG A 30 4.62 17.90 3.02
CA ARG A 30 4.16 16.51 3.02
C ARG A 30 3.03 16.22 4.01
N TYR A 31 2.83 17.05 5.02
CA TYR A 31 1.66 16.94 5.91
C TYR A 31 0.35 17.26 5.20
N VAL A 32 0.42 17.94 4.06
CA VAL A 32 -0.74 18.27 3.24
C VAL A 32 -0.81 17.35 2.01
N THR A 33 0.28 17.25 1.24
CA THR A 33 0.28 16.52 -0.04
C THR A 33 0.01 15.02 0.17
N LYS A 34 0.63 14.38 1.12
CA LYS A 34 0.49 12.94 1.33
C LYS A 34 -0.94 12.50 1.72
N PRO A 35 -1.64 13.12 2.70
CA PRO A 35 -3.04 12.82 2.96
C PRO A 35 -3.99 13.21 1.80
N LEU A 36 -3.68 14.30 1.11
CA LEU A 36 -4.50 14.82 0.01
C LEU A 36 -4.57 13.82 -1.14
N LEU A 37 -3.49 13.08 -1.43
CA LEU A 37 -3.48 12.01 -2.42
C LEU A 37 -4.63 11.02 -2.23
N LEU A 38 -4.78 10.47 -1.04
CA LEU A 38 -5.83 9.48 -0.76
C LEU A 38 -7.23 10.11 -0.79
N ILE A 39 -7.37 11.34 -0.32
CA ILE A 39 -8.64 12.10 -0.36
C ILE A 39 -9.06 12.32 -1.82
N LEU A 40 -8.15 12.76 -2.68
CA LEU A 40 -8.42 12.98 -4.10
C LEU A 40 -8.72 11.67 -4.83
N LEU A 41 -8.01 10.59 -4.50
CA LEU A 41 -8.27 9.27 -5.04
C LEU A 41 -9.64 8.74 -4.61
N MET A 42 -10.02 8.93 -3.34
CA MET A 42 -11.39 8.63 -2.86
C MET A 42 -12.44 9.46 -3.61
N GLY A 43 -12.19 10.75 -3.83
CA GLY A 43 -13.05 11.60 -4.65
C GLY A 43 -13.19 11.12 -6.09
N HIS A 44 -12.11 10.60 -6.68
CA HIS A 44 -12.13 10.03 -8.02
C HIS A 44 -12.99 8.76 -8.09
N ILE A 45 -12.77 7.79 -7.19
CA ILE A 45 -13.53 6.55 -7.19
C ILE A 45 -15.00 6.78 -6.78
N ALA A 46 -15.29 7.76 -5.93
CA ALA A 46 -16.66 8.09 -5.50
C ALA A 46 -17.58 8.43 -6.68
N GLN A 47 -17.03 8.98 -7.77
CA GLN A 47 -17.81 9.32 -8.97
C GLN A 47 -18.37 8.08 -9.69
N GLU A 48 -17.82 6.91 -9.42
CA GLU A 48 -18.23 5.64 -10.01
C GLU A 48 -19.16 4.83 -9.06
N ASN A 49 -19.56 5.39 -7.90
CA ASN A 49 -20.40 4.74 -6.88
C ASN A 49 -19.91 3.34 -6.45
N PRO A 50 -18.67 3.18 -5.99
CA PRO A 50 -18.15 1.91 -5.54
C PRO A 50 -18.82 1.45 -4.25
N LYS A 51 -18.71 0.16 -3.93
CA LYS A 51 -19.20 -0.37 -2.65
C LYS A 51 -18.43 0.25 -1.47
N PRO A 52 -19.08 0.44 -0.32
CA PRO A 52 -18.48 1.07 0.88
C PRO A 52 -17.17 0.40 1.34
N ALA A 53 -16.99 -0.89 1.06
CA ALA A 53 -15.78 -1.63 1.45
C ALA A 53 -14.49 -1.05 0.83
N LEU A 54 -14.56 -0.47 -0.38
CA LEU A 54 -13.40 0.17 -1.00
C LEU A 54 -13.02 1.47 -0.29
N PHE A 55 -14.02 2.23 0.19
CA PHE A 55 -13.75 3.42 1.02
C PHE A 55 -13.13 3.06 2.37
N VAL A 56 -13.56 1.97 3.01
CA VAL A 56 -12.93 1.49 4.24
C VAL A 56 -11.45 1.22 4.00
N THR A 57 -11.11 0.56 2.90
CA THR A 57 -9.71 0.31 2.51
C THR A 57 -8.93 1.62 2.35
N ALA A 58 -9.51 2.62 1.67
CA ALA A 58 -8.88 3.93 1.46
C ALA A 58 -8.71 4.72 2.77
N ILE A 59 -9.67 4.66 3.67
CA ILE A 59 -9.60 5.32 4.99
C ILE A 59 -8.45 4.74 5.81
N PHE A 60 -8.30 3.42 5.87
CA PHE A 60 -7.19 2.82 6.61
C PHE A 60 -5.83 3.07 5.96
N ALA A 61 -5.76 3.20 4.63
CA ALA A 61 -4.56 3.69 3.95
C ALA A 61 -4.22 5.13 4.37
N LEU A 62 -5.23 6.03 4.37
CA LEU A 62 -5.06 7.42 4.80
C LEU A 62 -4.61 7.53 6.26
N LEU A 63 -5.21 6.76 7.16
CA LEU A 63 -4.79 6.72 8.57
C LEU A 63 -3.34 6.25 8.70
N GLY A 64 -2.93 5.22 7.94
CA GLY A 64 -1.55 4.76 7.89
C GLY A 64 -0.58 5.86 7.45
N ASP A 65 -0.92 6.59 6.39
CA ASP A 65 -0.13 7.71 5.90
C ASP A 65 0.00 8.84 6.94
N VAL A 66 -1.11 9.20 7.60
CA VAL A 66 -1.12 10.24 8.63
C VAL A 66 -0.25 9.83 9.83
N PHE A 67 -0.39 8.60 10.34
CA PHE A 67 0.42 8.15 11.47
C PHE A 67 1.92 8.10 11.14
N LEU A 68 2.30 7.70 9.92
CA LEU A 68 3.70 7.70 9.50
C LEU A 68 4.29 9.10 9.27
N LEU A 69 3.45 10.12 9.15
CA LEU A 69 3.89 11.53 9.04
C LEU A 69 4.16 12.17 10.39
N ILE A 70 3.61 11.65 11.50
CA ILE A 70 3.79 12.25 12.81
C ILE A 70 5.27 12.17 13.19
N PRO A 71 5.94 13.33 13.40
CA PRO A 71 7.36 13.37 13.71
C PRO A 71 7.63 12.88 15.13
N GLY A 72 8.83 12.38 15.36
CA GLY A 72 9.32 11.98 16.68
C GLY A 72 9.72 10.51 16.75
N ASP A 73 10.42 10.19 17.84
CA ASP A 73 11.00 8.86 18.07
C ASP A 73 10.05 7.89 18.79
N ASN A 74 8.79 8.30 18.99
CA ASN A 74 7.82 7.42 19.64
C ASN A 74 7.41 6.27 18.69
N PRO A 75 7.79 5.04 18.99
CA PRO A 75 7.49 3.88 18.14
C PRO A 75 6.00 3.62 17.98
N LEU A 76 5.16 4.18 18.86
CA LEU A 76 3.71 4.01 18.82
C LEU A 76 3.12 4.51 17.50
N TYR A 77 3.55 5.67 16.99
CA TYR A 77 3.00 6.22 15.74
C TYR A 77 3.34 5.34 14.54
N PHE A 78 4.55 4.81 14.50
CA PHE A 78 4.92 3.85 13.47
C PHE A 78 4.09 2.55 13.58
N GLN A 79 3.87 2.03 14.79
CA GLN A 79 3.02 0.85 15.02
C GLN A 79 1.56 1.10 14.64
N LEU A 80 1.01 2.28 14.94
CA LEU A 80 -0.35 2.67 14.53
C LEU A 80 -0.46 2.78 12.99
N GLY A 81 0.56 3.34 12.34
CA GLY A 81 0.65 3.38 10.89
C GLY A 81 0.66 1.97 10.28
N LEU A 82 1.55 1.12 10.80
CA LEU A 82 1.66 -0.29 10.38
C LEU A 82 0.34 -1.06 10.60
N GLY A 83 -0.31 -0.86 11.75
CA GLY A 83 -1.61 -1.45 12.07
C GLY A 83 -2.72 -0.98 11.13
N SER A 84 -2.73 0.30 10.79
CA SER A 84 -3.69 0.86 9.83
C SER A 84 -3.50 0.26 8.43
N PHE A 85 -2.27 0.18 7.94
CA PHE A 85 -1.98 -0.48 6.66
C PHE A 85 -2.25 -1.98 6.71
N LEU A 86 -2.05 -2.65 7.85
CA LEU A 86 -2.43 -4.06 8.02
C LEU A 86 -3.94 -4.25 7.80
N ILE A 87 -4.78 -3.41 8.41
CA ILE A 87 -6.24 -3.46 8.22
C ILE A 87 -6.60 -3.17 6.75
N MET A 88 -5.94 -2.22 6.12
CA MET A 88 -6.09 -1.94 4.69
C MET A 88 -5.76 -3.19 3.85
N GLN A 89 -4.64 -3.87 4.11
CA GLN A 89 -4.26 -5.09 3.38
C GLN A 89 -5.29 -6.21 3.56
N LEU A 90 -5.76 -6.44 4.78
CA LEU A 90 -6.83 -7.41 5.05
C LEU A 90 -8.13 -7.06 4.31
N SER A 91 -8.44 -5.78 4.21
CA SER A 91 -9.59 -5.28 3.43
C SER A 91 -9.40 -5.55 1.93
N TYR A 92 -8.20 -5.32 1.37
CA TYR A 92 -7.89 -5.70 -0.02
C TYR A 92 -8.02 -7.21 -0.25
N ILE A 93 -7.46 -8.04 0.65
CA ILE A 93 -7.57 -9.50 0.57
C ILE A 93 -9.04 -9.92 0.51
N ARG A 94 -9.89 -9.36 1.41
CA ARG A 94 -11.32 -9.64 1.41
C ARG A 94 -12.00 -9.25 0.10
N LEU A 95 -11.64 -8.10 -0.47
CA LEU A 95 -12.16 -7.65 -1.77
C LEU A 95 -11.71 -8.59 -2.90
N PHE A 96 -10.45 -9.01 -2.93
CA PHE A 96 -9.93 -9.94 -3.93
C PHE A 96 -10.64 -11.31 -3.86
N ILE A 97 -10.79 -11.86 -2.66
CA ILE A 97 -11.51 -13.15 -2.45
C ILE A 97 -12.95 -13.06 -2.96
N ARG A 98 -13.65 -11.95 -2.70
CA ARG A 98 -15.02 -11.74 -3.18
C ARG A 98 -15.13 -11.61 -4.69
N GLN A 99 -14.08 -11.19 -5.36
CA GLN A 99 -14.02 -11.05 -6.82
C GLN A 99 -13.52 -12.32 -7.51
N THR A 100 -12.93 -13.27 -6.76
CA THR A 100 -12.44 -14.53 -7.30
C THR A 100 -13.62 -15.51 -7.45
N GLU A 101 -13.82 -16.08 -8.63
CA GLU A 101 -14.88 -17.07 -8.91
C GLU A 101 -14.52 -18.45 -8.35
N ASP A 102 -13.24 -18.75 -8.24
CA ASP A 102 -12.74 -20.01 -7.71
C ASP A 102 -12.96 -20.14 -6.20
N LYS A 103 -13.44 -21.30 -5.75
CA LYS A 103 -13.51 -21.65 -4.33
C LYS A 103 -12.12 -21.51 -3.67
N VAL A 104 -12.11 -21.29 -2.35
CA VAL A 104 -10.90 -21.07 -1.52
C VAL A 104 -9.81 -22.16 -1.65
N TRP A 105 -10.15 -23.31 -2.26
CA TRP A 105 -9.19 -24.38 -2.55
C TRP A 105 -8.07 -23.88 -3.46
N ILE A 106 -6.80 -24.10 -3.06
CA ILE A 106 -5.61 -23.71 -3.81
C ILE A 106 -5.39 -24.71 -4.96
N PRO A 107 -5.77 -24.40 -6.21
CA PRO A 107 -5.54 -25.29 -7.34
C PRO A 107 -4.03 -25.47 -7.59
N PHE A 108 -3.65 -26.56 -8.22
CA PHE A 108 -2.22 -26.91 -8.41
C PHE A 108 -1.42 -25.80 -9.10
N HIS A 109 -2.00 -25.13 -10.09
CA HIS A 109 -1.36 -24.01 -10.81
C HIS A 109 -1.16 -22.74 -9.94
N ALA A 110 -1.90 -22.58 -8.84
CA ALA A 110 -1.74 -21.47 -7.91
C ALA A 110 -0.70 -21.73 -6.81
N ARG A 111 -0.09 -22.91 -6.76
CA ARG A 111 0.95 -23.25 -5.77
C ARG A 111 2.28 -22.61 -6.08
N GLN A 112 2.63 -22.45 -7.36
CA GLN A 112 3.89 -21.79 -7.74
C GLN A 112 3.99 -20.34 -7.28
N PRO A 113 3.02 -19.45 -7.56
CA PRO A 113 3.06 -18.08 -7.05
C PRO A 113 3.00 -18.03 -5.51
N LEU A 114 2.29 -18.96 -4.86
CA LEU A 114 2.30 -19.05 -3.39
C LEU A 114 3.71 -19.35 -2.85
N ALA A 115 4.40 -20.32 -3.44
CA ALA A 115 5.77 -20.66 -3.03
C ALA A 115 6.72 -19.45 -3.20
N GLY A 116 6.63 -18.75 -4.33
CA GLY A 116 7.41 -17.53 -4.58
C GLY A 116 7.17 -16.44 -3.55
N VAL A 117 5.90 -16.18 -3.21
CA VAL A 117 5.54 -15.19 -2.19
C VAL A 117 6.04 -15.62 -0.81
N ILE A 118 5.91 -16.88 -0.44
CA ILE A 118 6.40 -17.41 0.85
C ILE A 118 7.92 -17.24 0.93
N ILE A 119 8.65 -17.66 -0.09
CA ILE A 119 10.11 -17.53 -0.14
C ILE A 119 10.51 -16.05 0.02
N TYR A 120 9.86 -15.15 -0.72
CA TYR A 120 10.12 -13.73 -0.60
C TYR A 120 9.90 -13.21 0.84
N VAL A 121 8.76 -13.52 1.47
CA VAL A 121 8.45 -13.07 2.84
C VAL A 121 9.49 -13.60 3.83
N PHE A 122 9.85 -14.88 3.75
CA PHE A 122 10.84 -15.47 4.65
C PHE A 122 12.23 -14.87 4.45
N LEU A 123 12.69 -14.70 3.23
CA LEU A 123 14.00 -14.09 2.95
C LEU A 123 14.06 -12.64 3.41
N PHE A 124 13.00 -11.88 3.16
CA PHE A 124 12.92 -10.48 3.59
C PHE A 124 12.89 -10.35 5.12
N LEU A 125 12.11 -11.19 5.81
CA LEU A 125 12.09 -11.22 7.27
C LEU A 125 13.42 -11.70 7.86
N ALA A 126 14.07 -12.72 7.29
CA ALA A 126 15.37 -13.19 7.73
C ALA A 126 16.45 -12.09 7.59
N PHE A 127 16.40 -11.33 6.50
CA PHE A 127 17.27 -10.16 6.31
C PHE A 127 16.98 -9.06 7.34
N LEU A 128 15.71 -8.74 7.58
CA LEU A 128 15.33 -7.59 8.40
C LEU A 128 15.42 -7.85 9.91
N ASN A 129 15.19 -9.10 10.34
CA ASN A 129 15.07 -9.49 11.75
C ASN A 129 16.24 -9.03 12.65
N PRO A 130 17.53 -9.06 12.23
CA PRO A 130 18.64 -8.58 13.05
C PRO A 130 18.59 -7.09 13.37
N TYR A 131 17.87 -6.31 12.56
CA TYR A 131 17.78 -4.84 12.67
C TYR A 131 16.50 -4.38 13.38
N LEU A 132 15.60 -5.32 13.73
CA LEU A 132 14.34 -5.00 14.41
C LEU A 132 14.54 -4.98 15.93
N ALA A 133 14.09 -3.90 16.57
CA ALA A 133 13.90 -3.90 18.02
C ALA A 133 12.86 -4.96 18.43
N ASP A 134 12.99 -5.53 19.64
CA ASP A 134 12.13 -6.64 20.10
C ASP A 134 10.63 -6.30 20.02
N GLY A 135 10.24 -5.08 20.37
CA GLY A 135 8.84 -4.63 20.25
C GLY A 135 8.33 -4.48 18.81
N MET A 136 9.20 -4.53 17.80
CA MET A 136 8.84 -4.41 16.38
C MET A 136 8.82 -5.77 15.66
N LYS A 137 9.42 -6.82 16.20
CA LYS A 137 9.50 -8.11 15.54
C LYS A 137 8.13 -8.69 15.21
N ILE A 138 7.22 -8.71 16.17
CA ILE A 138 5.86 -9.27 15.99
C ILE A 138 5.05 -8.40 15.02
N PRO A 139 4.90 -7.06 15.20
CA PRO A 139 4.15 -6.23 14.26
C PRO A 139 4.65 -6.33 12.83
N VAL A 140 5.95 -6.25 12.60
CA VAL A 140 6.55 -6.31 11.26
C VAL A 140 6.36 -7.69 10.63
N THR A 141 6.48 -8.76 11.43
CA THR A 141 6.25 -10.14 10.95
C THR A 141 4.80 -10.33 10.49
N LEU A 142 3.82 -9.94 11.31
CA LEU A 142 2.40 -10.04 10.94
C LEU A 142 2.09 -9.22 9.69
N TYR A 143 2.66 -8.03 9.61
CA TYR A 143 2.52 -7.15 8.45
C TYR A 143 3.08 -7.78 7.18
N ALA A 144 4.28 -8.33 7.22
CA ALA A 144 4.92 -8.96 6.07
C ALA A 144 4.12 -10.17 5.54
N PHE A 145 3.56 -10.98 6.44
CA PHE A 145 2.68 -12.07 6.03
C PHE A 145 1.37 -11.59 5.39
N ALA A 146 0.75 -10.54 5.94
CA ALA A 146 -0.45 -9.94 5.33
C ALA A 146 -0.15 -9.34 3.96
N LEU A 147 0.99 -8.67 3.81
CA LEU A 147 1.47 -8.09 2.55
C LEU A 147 1.68 -9.19 1.50
N GLY A 148 2.34 -10.29 1.87
CA GLY A 148 2.51 -11.45 1.00
C GLY A 148 1.16 -12.09 0.63
N ALA A 149 0.26 -12.26 1.60
CA ALA A 149 -1.08 -12.79 1.33
C ALA A 149 -1.86 -11.86 0.36
N MET A 150 -1.77 -10.54 0.53
CA MET A 150 -2.40 -9.58 -0.38
C MET A 150 -1.89 -9.76 -1.82
N LEU A 151 -0.57 -9.86 -2.01
CA LEU A 151 0.03 -10.12 -3.33
C LEU A 151 -0.45 -11.45 -3.92
N TYR A 152 -0.45 -12.52 -3.12
CA TYR A 152 -0.91 -13.83 -3.57
C TYR A 152 -2.37 -13.83 -4.04
N PHE A 153 -3.28 -13.23 -3.27
CA PHE A 153 -4.69 -13.12 -3.68
C PHE A 153 -4.89 -12.20 -4.88
N ALA A 154 -4.08 -11.16 -5.02
CA ALA A 154 -4.05 -10.32 -6.22
C ALA A 154 -3.68 -11.12 -7.48
N ILE A 155 -2.65 -11.97 -7.40
CA ILE A 155 -2.22 -12.85 -8.51
C ILE A 155 -3.36 -13.82 -8.89
N ARG A 156 -4.05 -14.40 -7.91
CA ARG A 156 -5.19 -15.32 -8.16
C ARG A 156 -6.33 -14.67 -8.90
N LEU A 157 -6.53 -13.37 -8.75
CA LEU A 157 -7.60 -12.64 -9.43
C LEU A 157 -7.37 -12.50 -10.95
N LYS A 158 -6.14 -12.76 -11.43
CA LYS A 158 -5.74 -12.70 -12.85
C LYS A 158 -6.02 -11.36 -13.54
N ASN A 159 -6.14 -10.28 -12.76
CA ASN A 159 -6.29 -8.93 -13.27
C ASN A 159 -4.94 -8.21 -13.23
N GLN A 160 -4.38 -7.88 -14.39
CA GLN A 160 -3.04 -7.30 -14.50
C GLN A 160 -2.86 -6.00 -13.72
N MET A 161 -3.87 -5.13 -13.70
CA MET A 161 -3.79 -3.86 -12.95
C MET A 161 -3.70 -4.12 -11.44
N ILE A 162 -4.47 -5.09 -10.93
CA ILE A 162 -4.45 -5.47 -9.51
C ILE A 162 -3.12 -6.15 -9.16
N VAL A 163 -2.61 -7.03 -10.01
CA VAL A 163 -1.32 -7.70 -9.80
C VAL A 163 -0.19 -6.69 -9.73
N TRP A 164 -0.09 -5.77 -10.71
CA TRP A 164 0.93 -4.73 -10.70
C TRP A 164 0.76 -3.76 -9.53
N GLY A 165 -0.47 -3.39 -9.19
CA GLY A 165 -0.74 -2.55 -8.01
C GLY A 165 -0.27 -3.22 -6.72
N ALA A 166 -0.59 -4.49 -6.50
CA ALA A 166 -0.15 -5.23 -5.32
C ALA A 166 1.37 -5.44 -5.30
N PHE A 167 1.99 -5.72 -6.44
CA PHE A 167 3.45 -5.83 -6.56
C PHE A 167 4.15 -4.51 -6.22
N LEU A 168 3.70 -3.39 -6.77
CA LEU A 168 4.26 -2.07 -6.47
C LEU A 168 4.08 -1.70 -4.99
N PHE A 169 2.96 -2.13 -4.38
CA PHE A 169 2.75 -1.95 -2.95
C PHE A 169 3.78 -2.72 -2.12
N VAL A 170 4.05 -4.00 -2.48
CA VAL A 170 5.10 -4.81 -1.85
C VAL A 170 6.46 -4.14 -2.00
N VAL A 171 6.79 -3.61 -3.17
CA VAL A 171 8.05 -2.89 -3.41
C VAL A 171 8.13 -1.64 -2.52
N SER A 172 7.08 -0.84 -2.48
CA SER A 172 7.01 0.37 -1.64
C SER A 172 7.31 0.05 -0.18
N ASP A 173 6.62 -0.94 0.38
CA ASP A 173 6.74 -1.29 1.78
C ASP A 173 8.09 -1.94 2.10
N SER A 174 8.65 -2.71 1.16
CA SER A 174 9.98 -3.27 1.29
C SER A 174 11.06 -2.20 1.36
N VAL A 175 10.95 -1.19 0.50
CA VAL A 175 11.88 -0.03 0.49
C VAL A 175 11.67 0.82 1.75
N LEU A 176 10.42 1.01 2.19
CA LEU A 176 10.11 1.70 3.44
C LEU A 176 10.74 1.01 4.65
N ALA A 177 10.55 -0.31 4.77
CA ALA A 177 11.12 -1.10 5.87
C ALA A 177 12.66 -1.13 5.81
N PHE A 178 13.23 -1.27 4.62
CA PHE A 178 14.68 -1.18 4.41
C PHE A 178 15.23 0.16 4.90
N GLY A 179 14.60 1.27 4.50
CA GLY A 179 14.99 2.61 4.91
C GLY A 179 14.82 2.89 6.40
N LYS A 180 13.77 2.33 7.00
CA LYS A 180 13.46 2.54 8.42
C LYS A 180 14.37 1.75 9.34
N PHE A 181 14.72 0.49 8.98
CA PHE A 181 15.36 -0.43 9.91
C PHE A 181 16.82 -0.76 9.57
N TYR A 182 17.23 -0.62 8.30
CA TYR A 182 18.58 -0.98 7.89
C TYR A 182 19.39 0.23 7.43
N TYR A 183 19.04 0.84 6.30
CA TYR A 183 19.81 1.93 5.73
C TYR A 183 18.95 2.91 4.94
N SER A 184 19.01 4.17 5.33
CA SER A 184 18.32 5.25 4.60
C SER A 184 19.30 5.97 3.68
N PHE A 185 18.88 6.20 2.43
CA PHE A 185 19.67 6.91 1.41
C PHE A 185 18.87 8.09 0.84
N PRO A 186 19.54 9.11 0.27
CA PRO A 186 18.85 10.22 -0.37
C PRO A 186 17.90 9.73 -1.47
N GLY A 187 16.64 10.18 -1.45
CA GLY A 187 15.63 9.80 -2.43
C GLY A 187 14.82 8.53 -2.09
N ILE A 188 15.13 7.81 -1.01
CA ILE A 188 14.34 6.63 -0.61
C ILE A 188 12.86 6.95 -0.44
N SER A 189 12.55 8.11 0.15
CA SER A 189 11.18 8.59 0.32
C SER A 189 10.45 8.78 -1.03
N THR A 190 11.15 9.29 -2.04
CA THR A 190 10.60 9.45 -3.40
C THR A 190 10.30 8.09 -4.04
N VAL A 191 11.19 7.09 -3.88
CA VAL A 191 10.97 5.73 -4.39
C VAL A 191 9.75 5.10 -3.71
N VAL A 192 9.66 5.19 -2.38
CA VAL A 192 8.51 4.70 -1.59
C VAL A 192 7.22 5.35 -2.09
N MET A 193 7.19 6.67 -2.20
CA MET A 193 5.98 7.39 -2.60
C MET A 193 5.60 7.13 -4.06
N LEU A 194 6.55 7.07 -4.99
CA LEU A 194 6.26 6.75 -6.38
C LEU A 194 5.59 5.38 -6.51
N THR A 195 6.17 4.36 -5.90
CA THR A 195 5.62 2.99 -5.95
C THR A 195 4.28 2.88 -5.23
N TYR A 196 4.12 3.57 -4.09
CA TYR A 196 2.88 3.64 -3.32
C TYR A 196 1.74 4.32 -4.08
N ILE A 197 1.99 5.49 -4.66
CA ILE A 197 0.99 6.27 -5.43
C ILE A 197 0.48 5.44 -6.61
N LEU A 198 1.39 4.83 -7.37
CA LEU A 198 1.04 3.96 -8.48
C LEU A 198 0.26 2.72 -8.01
N ALA A 199 0.69 2.10 -6.90
CA ALA A 199 0.00 0.97 -6.31
C ALA A 199 -1.45 1.30 -5.95
N GLN A 200 -1.67 2.37 -5.20
CA GLN A 200 -3.01 2.80 -4.77
C GLN A 200 -3.90 3.16 -5.95
N LEU A 201 -3.37 3.90 -6.93
CA LEU A 201 -4.11 4.24 -8.14
C LEU A 201 -4.57 2.99 -8.91
N LEU A 202 -3.66 2.03 -9.12
CA LEU A 202 -3.97 0.80 -9.85
C LEU A 202 -4.97 -0.07 -9.10
N LEU A 203 -4.74 -0.31 -7.79
CA LEU A 203 -5.59 -1.16 -6.97
C LEU A 203 -7.01 -0.60 -6.85
N MET A 204 -7.14 0.67 -6.47
CA MET A 204 -8.45 1.27 -6.24
C MET A 204 -9.23 1.45 -7.55
N SER A 205 -8.57 1.90 -8.64
CA SER A 205 -9.24 2.06 -9.93
C SER A 205 -9.68 0.72 -10.54
N ALA A 206 -8.85 -0.34 -10.40
CA ALA A 206 -9.20 -1.65 -10.93
C ALA A 206 -10.33 -2.30 -10.13
N LEU A 207 -10.28 -2.23 -8.79
CA LEU A 207 -11.35 -2.76 -7.94
C LEU A 207 -12.67 -2.03 -8.14
N CYS A 208 -12.65 -0.70 -8.23
CA CYS A 208 -13.83 0.08 -8.54
C CYS A 208 -14.52 -0.42 -9.84
N LYS A 209 -13.75 -0.61 -10.91
CA LYS A 209 -14.27 -1.14 -12.18
C LYS A 209 -14.80 -2.57 -12.08
N LEU A 210 -14.21 -3.43 -11.24
CA LEU A 210 -14.67 -4.80 -11.03
C LEU A 210 -15.96 -4.86 -10.22
N GLU A 211 -16.12 -3.97 -9.23
CA GLU A 211 -17.34 -3.89 -8.43
C GLU A 211 -18.55 -3.42 -9.24
N LEU A 212 -18.34 -2.56 -10.23
CA LEU A 212 -19.39 -2.05 -11.13
C LEU A 212 -19.90 -3.10 -12.13
N LYS A 213 -19.13 -4.17 -12.39
CA LYS A 213 -19.50 -5.25 -13.32
C LYS A 213 -20.36 -6.34 -12.68
N LYS A 214 -20.52 -6.31 -11.36
CA LYS A 214 -21.35 -7.23 -10.56
C LYS A 214 -22.60 -6.55 -10.02
#